data_fa08b247d03de2d5e7698563fb57b301
#
_entry.id   fa08b247d03de2d5e7698563fb57b301
#
_cell.length_a   1.000
_cell.length_b   1.000
_cell.length_c   1.000
_cell.angle_alpha   90.00
_cell.angle_beta   90.00
_cell.angle_gamma   90.00
#
_symmetry.space_group_name_H-M   'P 1'
#
loop_
_entity.id
_entity.type
_entity.pdbx_description
1 polymer ?
#
loop_
_entity_poly.entity_id
_entity_poly.type
_entity_poly.pdbx_seq_one_letter_code
_entity_poly.pdbx_strand_id
1 'polypeptide(L)'
;APFITVFMYLNEARNEQEKKDLAMIIEETLRQRYEGVKNEKGVWITPAFPKLIYVLEEDNVREGTPYWYLTRLAAQCTAKRMVPDYISEKKMLELKVDKNGEGHCYTCMGCRSFLTPYVDPETNKPKYYGRFNQGVITINLVDVALSSGRDYDKFWKIFDERLELCHQGLLCRHERLKGTLSDAAPILWQYGALARLPKGEPIDKLLYGGYSTISLGYAGLYECVKYMTGKSHTDEEAKPFALKVMQHMNDACKGWKAMHNIDFSLYGTPLESTTYKFAKCLQNRFGMIPGITDKSYITNSYHVHVSEPIDAFTKLQFESEFQQLSPGGAISYVEVPNMQQNIDAVLELMQFIYDNIMYAELNTKSDYCQCCGYDGEIEIREDDGKLVWVCPNCGNTDQAKMNVARRTCGYIGTQYWNQGRT
;
A
#
# COMPACT_ATOMS: atom_id res chain seq x y z
N ALA A 1 -3.21 -10.81 -17.22
CA ALA A 1 -1.93 -11.27 -16.66
C ALA A 1 -1.98 -11.14 -15.14
N PRO A 2 -1.39 -12.08 -14.39
CA PRO A 2 -1.34 -11.98 -12.94
C PRO A 2 -0.43 -10.82 -12.50
N PHE A 3 -0.79 -10.14 -11.42
CA PHE A 3 0.10 -9.18 -10.76
C PHE A 3 1.15 -9.97 -9.98
N ILE A 4 2.41 -9.84 -10.39
CA ILE A 4 3.52 -10.55 -9.76
C ILE A 4 4.29 -9.58 -8.87
N THR A 5 4.58 -10.02 -7.64
CA THR A 5 5.46 -9.32 -6.70
C THR A 5 6.68 -10.18 -6.45
N VAL A 6 7.87 -9.60 -6.52
CA VAL A 6 9.13 -10.21 -6.08
C VAL A 6 9.50 -9.61 -4.73
N PHE A 7 9.64 -10.47 -3.75
CA PHE A 7 9.98 -10.12 -2.37
C PHE A 7 11.45 -10.46 -2.12
N MET A 8 12.26 -9.42 -1.97
CA MET A 8 13.72 -9.52 -1.83
C MET A 8 14.08 -9.43 -0.34
N TYR A 9 14.25 -10.60 0.29
CA TYR A 9 14.43 -10.74 1.73
C TYR A 9 15.57 -11.72 2.03
N LEU A 10 16.70 -11.24 2.55
CA LEU A 10 17.90 -12.05 2.80
C LEU A 10 17.74 -13.00 3.98
N ASN A 11 17.08 -12.54 5.05
CA ASN A 11 16.86 -13.37 6.26
C ASN A 11 15.82 -14.49 6.08
N GLU A 12 15.23 -14.64 4.88
CA GLU A 12 14.48 -15.82 4.49
C GLU A 12 15.40 -17.05 4.27
N ALA A 13 16.69 -16.83 4.04
CA ALA A 13 17.67 -17.88 3.84
C ALA A 13 17.83 -18.76 5.07
N ARG A 14 17.95 -20.07 4.86
CA ARG A 14 18.10 -21.08 5.93
C ARG A 14 19.54 -21.23 6.41
N ASN A 15 20.50 -20.74 5.64
CA ASN A 15 21.93 -20.80 5.93
C ASN A 15 22.71 -19.72 5.17
N GLU A 16 23.97 -19.50 5.55
CA GLU A 16 24.83 -18.48 4.99
C GLU A 16 25.08 -18.62 3.48
N GLN A 17 25.11 -19.84 2.94
CA GLN A 17 25.29 -20.04 1.50
C GLN A 17 24.05 -19.60 0.73
N GLU A 18 22.86 -20.00 1.17
CA GLU A 18 21.60 -19.53 0.59
C GLU A 18 21.46 -17.99 0.66
N LYS A 19 21.93 -17.40 1.77
CA LYS A 19 21.91 -15.93 1.92
C LYS A 19 22.79 -15.23 0.88
N LYS A 20 23.98 -15.78 0.60
CA LYS A 20 24.85 -15.29 -0.46
C LYS A 20 24.24 -15.48 -1.84
N ASP A 21 23.63 -16.64 -2.10
CA ASP A 21 22.98 -16.91 -3.38
C ASP A 21 21.79 -15.99 -3.60
N LEU A 22 20.96 -15.75 -2.56
CA LEU A 22 19.89 -14.73 -2.60
C LEU A 22 20.43 -13.33 -2.84
N ALA A 23 21.52 -12.95 -2.21
CA ALA A 23 22.12 -11.64 -2.42
C ALA A 23 22.55 -11.43 -3.87
N MET A 24 23.11 -12.46 -4.53
CA MET A 24 23.46 -12.41 -5.96
C MET A 24 22.21 -12.25 -6.84
N ILE A 25 21.13 -12.97 -6.53
CA ILE A 25 19.85 -12.88 -7.27
C ILE A 25 19.23 -11.49 -7.09
N ILE A 26 19.24 -10.96 -5.86
CA ILE A 26 18.73 -9.62 -5.55
C ILE A 26 19.56 -8.55 -6.30
N GLU A 27 20.89 -8.66 -6.26
CA GLU A 27 21.79 -7.74 -6.97
C GLU A 27 21.45 -7.68 -8.45
N GLU A 28 21.36 -8.84 -9.11
CA GLU A 28 21.05 -8.90 -10.54
C GLU A 28 19.62 -8.41 -10.84
N THR A 29 18.66 -8.71 -10.00
CA THR A 29 17.29 -8.21 -10.13
C THR A 29 17.26 -6.67 -10.08
N LEU A 30 17.98 -6.07 -9.15
CA LEU A 30 18.06 -4.62 -9.01
C LEU A 30 18.82 -3.99 -10.21
N ARG A 31 19.90 -4.62 -10.70
CA ARG A 31 20.65 -4.16 -11.88
C ARG A 31 19.77 -4.14 -13.13
N GLN A 32 19.06 -5.22 -13.39
CA GLN A 32 18.12 -5.33 -14.53
C GLN A 32 16.99 -4.30 -14.42
N ARG A 33 16.46 -4.08 -13.22
CA ARG A 33 15.44 -3.06 -13.01
C ARG A 33 15.99 -1.65 -13.17
N TYR A 34 17.20 -1.37 -12.71
CA TYR A 34 17.86 -0.08 -12.90
C TYR A 34 18.05 0.24 -14.38
N GLU A 35 18.44 -0.74 -15.18
CA GLU A 35 18.55 -0.60 -16.63
C GLU A 35 17.18 -0.38 -17.28
N GLY A 36 16.17 -1.16 -16.91
CA GLY A 36 14.82 -1.12 -17.45
C GLY A 36 14.62 -2.05 -18.64
N VAL A 37 13.63 -1.76 -19.48
CA VAL A 37 13.35 -2.50 -20.72
C VAL A 37 13.24 -1.52 -21.89
N LYS A 38 13.63 -1.95 -23.08
CA LYS A 38 13.45 -1.13 -24.29
C LYS A 38 12.04 -1.28 -24.84
N ASN A 39 11.41 -0.14 -25.12
CA ASN A 39 10.15 -0.12 -25.90
C ASN A 39 10.42 -0.28 -27.40
N GLU A 40 9.36 -0.21 -28.21
CA GLU A 40 9.40 -0.36 -29.67
C GLU A 40 10.28 0.70 -30.37
N LYS A 41 10.50 1.86 -29.75
CA LYS A 41 11.36 2.93 -30.25
C LYS A 41 12.79 2.86 -29.71
N GLY A 42 13.13 1.78 -29.00
CA GLY A 42 14.45 1.60 -28.40
C GLY A 42 14.72 2.44 -27.15
N VAL A 43 13.70 3.09 -26.58
CA VAL A 43 13.81 3.89 -25.35
C VAL A 43 13.76 2.96 -24.15
N TRP A 44 14.69 3.14 -23.21
CA TRP A 44 14.68 2.45 -21.94
C TRP A 44 13.58 3.00 -21.04
N ILE A 45 12.59 2.17 -20.72
CA ILE A 45 11.44 2.53 -19.89
C ILE A 45 11.41 1.73 -18.59
N THR A 46 10.71 2.27 -17.61
CA THR A 46 10.43 1.59 -16.34
C THR A 46 9.32 0.56 -16.53
N PRO A 47 9.57 -0.75 -16.38
CA PRO A 47 8.51 -1.75 -16.46
C PRO A 47 7.60 -1.67 -15.23
N ALA A 48 6.28 -1.79 -15.45
CA ALA A 48 5.30 -1.79 -14.36
C ALA A 48 5.40 -3.03 -13.46
N PHE A 49 5.75 -4.18 -14.05
CA PHE A 49 5.84 -5.46 -13.35
C PHE A 49 7.14 -6.20 -13.67
N PRO A 50 7.58 -7.13 -12.79
CA PRO A 50 7.03 -7.42 -11.46
C PRO A 50 7.17 -6.23 -10.49
N LYS A 51 6.25 -6.13 -9.53
CA LYS A 51 6.45 -5.23 -8.38
C LYS A 51 7.65 -5.74 -7.58
N LEU A 52 8.57 -4.86 -7.21
CA LEU A 52 9.73 -5.21 -6.40
C LEU A 52 9.56 -4.65 -5.00
N ILE A 53 9.74 -5.50 -4.00
CA ILE A 53 9.79 -5.10 -2.59
C ILE A 53 11.14 -5.51 -2.02
N TYR A 54 11.87 -4.56 -1.47
CA TYR A 54 13.16 -4.76 -0.82
C TYR A 54 13.01 -4.64 0.69
N VAL A 55 13.43 -5.68 1.41
CA VAL A 55 13.40 -5.68 2.87
C VAL A 55 14.65 -5.00 3.39
N LEU A 56 14.46 -3.98 4.21
CA LEU A 56 15.52 -3.35 4.98
C LEU A 56 15.77 -4.18 6.23
N GLU A 57 16.98 -4.70 6.35
CA GLU A 57 17.43 -5.62 7.38
C GLU A 57 18.62 -5.03 8.13
N GLU A 58 18.92 -5.52 9.32
CA GLU A 58 20.03 -5.00 10.14
C GLU A 58 21.38 -5.08 9.42
N ASP A 59 21.60 -6.13 8.65
CA ASP A 59 22.86 -6.39 7.93
C ASP A 59 22.93 -5.80 6.52
N ASN A 60 21.92 -5.02 6.10
CA ASN A 60 21.94 -4.32 4.82
C ASN A 60 21.64 -2.83 4.90
N VAL A 61 21.05 -2.31 5.97
CA VAL A 61 20.52 -0.95 6.02
C VAL A 61 21.55 0.13 6.38
N ARG A 62 22.67 -0.25 6.98
CA ARG A 62 23.72 0.69 7.42
C ARG A 62 25.05 0.47 6.72
N GLU A 63 25.76 1.55 6.47
CA GLU A 63 27.11 1.50 5.92
C GLU A 63 28.03 0.64 6.80
N GLY A 64 28.86 -0.17 6.14
CA GLY A 64 29.75 -1.12 6.82
C GLY A 64 29.15 -2.49 7.12
N THR A 65 27.85 -2.68 6.90
CA THR A 65 27.23 -4.00 7.01
C THR A 65 27.48 -4.87 5.77
N PRO A 66 27.43 -6.20 5.89
CA PRO A 66 27.81 -7.12 4.79
C PRO A 66 27.08 -6.92 3.47
N TYR A 67 25.80 -6.52 3.54
CA TYR A 67 24.95 -6.38 2.36
C TYR A 67 24.53 -4.93 2.06
N TRP A 68 25.20 -3.96 2.64
CA TRP A 68 24.99 -2.53 2.37
C TRP A 68 25.02 -2.17 0.88
N TYR A 69 25.87 -2.84 0.11
CA TYR A 69 25.97 -2.59 -1.33
C TYR A 69 24.65 -2.84 -2.08
N LEU A 70 23.81 -3.79 -1.60
CA LEU A 70 22.48 -4.04 -2.17
C LEU A 70 21.53 -2.87 -1.88
N THR A 71 21.55 -2.33 -0.67
CA THR A 71 20.74 -1.18 -0.28
C THR A 71 21.13 0.06 -1.08
N ARG A 72 22.43 0.27 -1.30
CA ARG A 72 22.90 1.35 -2.16
C ARG A 72 22.45 1.19 -3.61
N LEU A 73 22.49 -0.03 -4.15
CA LEU A 73 21.97 -0.33 -5.49
C LEU A 73 20.46 -0.15 -5.56
N ALA A 74 19.72 -0.56 -4.52
CA ALA A 74 18.27 -0.33 -4.40
C ALA A 74 17.94 1.16 -4.39
N ALA A 75 18.71 1.99 -3.65
CA ALA A 75 18.56 3.44 -3.63
C ALA A 75 18.76 4.07 -5.02
N GLN A 76 19.78 3.63 -5.75
CA GLN A 76 20.04 4.08 -7.13
C GLN A 76 18.88 3.67 -8.06
N CYS A 77 18.37 2.44 -7.90
CA CYS A 77 17.23 1.96 -8.67
C CYS A 77 15.98 2.79 -8.37
N THR A 78 15.68 3.08 -7.10
CA THR A 78 14.56 3.92 -6.70
C THR A 78 14.68 5.33 -7.27
N ALA A 79 15.84 5.95 -7.19
CA ALA A 79 16.08 7.29 -7.71
C ALA A 79 15.80 7.41 -9.22
N LYS A 80 16.02 6.34 -9.98
CA LYS A 80 15.82 6.31 -11.44
C LYS A 80 14.49 5.71 -11.89
N ARG A 81 13.96 4.73 -11.14
CA ARG A 81 12.85 3.87 -11.57
C ARG A 81 11.66 3.81 -10.60
N MET A 82 11.69 4.54 -9.48
CA MET A 82 10.66 4.50 -8.41
C MET A 82 10.45 3.13 -7.76
N VAL A 83 11.35 2.20 -7.93
CA VAL A 83 11.33 0.86 -7.34
C VAL A 83 12.73 0.47 -6.89
N PRO A 84 12.83 -0.40 -5.89
CA PRO A 84 11.80 -1.15 -5.16
C PRO A 84 11.04 -0.31 -4.13
N ASP A 85 9.93 -0.88 -3.61
CA ASP A 85 9.31 -0.41 -2.38
C ASP A 85 10.05 -1.00 -1.18
N TYR A 86 9.89 -0.40 0.01
CA TYR A 86 10.67 -0.76 1.18
C TYR A 86 9.79 -1.27 2.32
N ILE A 87 10.16 -2.45 2.86
CA ILE A 87 9.61 -2.98 4.11
C ILE A 87 10.72 -3.00 5.16
N SER A 88 10.43 -2.49 6.34
CA SER A 88 11.30 -2.59 7.50
C SER A 88 11.10 -3.94 8.19
N GLU A 89 12.14 -4.79 8.21
CA GLU A 89 12.13 -6.03 9.00
C GLU A 89 11.90 -5.72 10.47
N LYS A 90 12.62 -4.75 11.04
CA LYS A 90 12.51 -4.34 12.43
C LYS A 90 11.06 -4.03 12.82
N LYS A 91 10.38 -3.17 12.04
CA LYS A 91 8.99 -2.79 12.32
C LYS A 91 7.99 -3.90 12.04
N MET A 92 8.22 -4.70 11.02
CA MET A 92 7.36 -5.83 10.74
C MET A 92 7.44 -6.90 11.84
N LEU A 93 8.63 -7.20 12.35
CA LEU A 93 8.80 -8.13 13.46
C LEU A 93 8.13 -7.61 14.74
N GLU A 94 8.22 -6.30 15.02
CA GLU A 94 7.51 -5.68 16.16
C GLU A 94 5.98 -5.80 16.05
N LEU A 95 5.41 -5.70 14.85
CA LEU A 95 3.97 -5.61 14.61
C LEU A 95 3.30 -6.93 14.24
N LYS A 96 4.03 -7.85 13.64
CA LYS A 96 3.49 -9.04 12.95
C LYS A 96 4.06 -10.37 13.44
N VAL A 97 5.00 -10.37 14.38
CA VAL A 97 5.53 -11.60 14.98
C VAL A 97 4.57 -12.10 16.04
N ASP A 98 4.47 -13.42 16.17
CA ASP A 98 3.62 -14.01 17.19
C ASP A 98 4.19 -13.78 18.62
N LYS A 99 3.39 -14.13 19.63
CA LYS A 99 3.75 -13.92 21.05
C LYS A 99 4.97 -14.74 21.51
N ASN A 100 5.37 -15.75 20.73
CA ASN A 100 6.49 -16.64 21.04
C ASN A 100 7.81 -16.11 20.43
N GLY A 101 7.76 -15.02 19.66
CA GLY A 101 8.93 -14.46 18.97
C GLY A 101 9.36 -15.27 17.75
N GLU A 102 8.56 -16.25 17.33
CA GLU A 102 8.80 -17.00 16.10
C GLU A 102 8.15 -16.27 14.92
N GLY A 103 8.95 -15.99 13.91
CA GLY A 103 8.46 -15.37 12.70
C GLY A 103 9.53 -14.60 11.94
N HIS A 104 9.19 -14.24 10.73
CA HIS A 104 10.02 -13.40 9.85
C HIS A 104 9.12 -12.51 8.99
N CYS A 105 9.70 -11.62 8.22
CA CYS A 105 8.98 -10.79 7.27
C CYS A 105 8.26 -11.65 6.23
N TYR A 106 7.16 -11.12 5.76
CA TYR A 106 6.40 -11.69 4.64
C TYR A 106 5.83 -10.58 3.76
N THR A 107 5.56 -10.92 2.51
CA THR A 107 5.11 -9.95 1.52
C THR A 107 3.66 -9.55 1.69
N CYS A 108 3.31 -8.35 1.22
CA CYS A 108 1.93 -7.99 1.00
C CYS A 108 1.37 -8.71 -0.24
N MET A 109 0.04 -8.84 -0.27
CA MET A 109 -0.70 -9.23 -1.47
C MET A 109 -1.08 -7.99 -2.26
N GLY A 110 -0.86 -8.02 -3.57
CA GLY A 110 -1.13 -6.89 -4.44
C GLY A 110 -0.35 -5.64 -4.01
N CYS A 111 -1.06 -4.50 -3.78
CA CYS A 111 -0.43 -3.24 -3.42
C CYS A 111 0.13 -3.22 -2.00
N ARG A 112 -0.73 -3.54 -1.01
CA ARG A 112 -0.46 -3.30 0.41
C ARG A 112 -1.26 -4.17 1.38
N SER A 113 -1.99 -5.19 0.94
CA SER A 113 -2.76 -6.05 1.82
C SER A 113 -1.87 -7.04 2.53
N PHE A 114 -1.81 -6.97 3.85
CA PHE A 114 -1.12 -7.94 4.68
C PHE A 114 -2.11 -8.85 5.37
N LEU A 115 -1.84 -10.15 5.33
CA LEU A 115 -2.56 -11.10 6.16
C LEU A 115 -2.14 -10.92 7.62
N THR A 116 -3.04 -11.17 8.55
CA THR A 116 -2.72 -11.19 9.97
C THR A 116 -1.85 -12.40 10.30
N PRO A 117 -1.04 -12.37 11.38
CA PRO A 117 -0.29 -13.53 11.84
C PRO A 117 -1.18 -14.75 12.03
N TYR A 118 -0.72 -15.92 11.60
CA TYR A 118 -1.44 -17.19 11.68
C TYR A 118 -0.50 -18.33 12.00
N VAL A 119 -0.88 -19.13 12.97
CA VAL A 119 -0.19 -20.38 13.33
C VAL A 119 -1.01 -21.55 12.80
N ASP A 120 -0.38 -22.38 12.00
CA ASP A 120 -1.00 -23.59 11.45
C ASP A 120 -1.25 -24.60 12.57
N PRO A 121 -2.51 -25.00 12.82
CA PRO A 121 -2.83 -25.90 13.92
C PRO A 121 -2.28 -27.32 13.76
N GLU A 122 -1.95 -27.75 12.54
CA GLU A 122 -1.39 -29.07 12.27
C GLU A 122 0.11 -29.13 12.60
N THR A 123 0.84 -28.07 12.27
CA THR A 123 2.31 -27.99 12.43
C THR A 123 2.74 -27.23 13.67
N ASN A 124 1.84 -26.44 14.26
CA ASN A 124 2.08 -25.48 15.33
C ASN A 124 3.19 -24.47 14.99
N LYS A 125 3.31 -24.11 13.70
CA LYS A 125 4.29 -23.15 13.19
C LYS A 125 3.60 -21.98 12.49
N PRO A 126 4.21 -20.79 12.51
CA PRO A 126 3.73 -19.67 11.71
C PRO A 126 3.69 -20.01 10.22
N LYS A 127 2.62 -19.61 9.53
CA LYS A 127 2.44 -19.84 8.11
C LYS A 127 2.26 -18.51 7.37
N TYR A 128 3.16 -18.21 6.46
CA TYR A 128 3.23 -16.93 5.73
C TYR A 128 2.80 -17.02 4.27
N TYR A 129 2.66 -18.21 3.70
CA TYR A 129 2.33 -18.47 2.30
C TYR A 129 1.08 -19.34 2.16
N GLY A 130 0.53 -19.38 0.96
CA GLY A 130 -0.64 -20.18 0.65
C GLY A 130 -1.91 -19.73 1.35
N ARG A 131 -2.01 -18.45 1.69
CA ARG A 131 -3.15 -17.82 2.38
C ARG A 131 -3.76 -16.75 1.49
N PHE A 132 -4.93 -16.20 1.84
CA PHE A 132 -5.64 -15.24 1.00
C PHE A 132 -6.53 -14.29 1.79
N ASN A 133 -6.98 -13.22 1.12
CA ASN A 133 -8.00 -12.30 1.62
C ASN A 133 -9.34 -12.60 0.93
N GLN A 134 -10.40 -12.76 1.72
CA GLN A 134 -11.76 -13.06 1.23
C GLN A 134 -12.45 -11.87 0.56
N GLY A 135 -11.97 -10.66 0.82
CA GLY A 135 -12.47 -9.43 0.22
C GLY A 135 -12.46 -8.23 1.17
N VAL A 136 -12.86 -7.09 0.63
CA VAL A 136 -12.82 -5.80 1.32
C VAL A 136 -14.16 -5.10 1.17
N ILE A 137 -14.62 -4.43 2.24
CA ILE A 137 -15.64 -3.38 2.19
C ILE A 137 -15.06 -2.12 2.81
N THR A 138 -15.22 -0.98 2.13
CA THR A 138 -14.61 0.28 2.55
C THR A 138 -15.66 1.25 3.08
N ILE A 139 -15.46 1.70 4.32
CA ILE A 139 -16.29 2.75 4.93
C ILE A 139 -15.82 4.14 4.47
N ASN A 140 -16.78 5.01 4.15
CA ASN A 140 -16.53 6.41 3.84
C ASN A 140 -16.65 7.26 5.12
N LEU A 141 -15.52 7.58 5.74
CA LEU A 141 -15.49 8.36 6.98
C LEU A 141 -16.02 9.79 6.80
N VAL A 142 -15.89 10.35 5.59
CA VAL A 142 -16.40 11.70 5.29
C VAL A 142 -17.93 11.73 5.31
N ASP A 143 -18.60 10.67 4.80
CA ASP A 143 -20.06 10.56 4.88
C ASP A 143 -20.54 10.49 6.33
N VAL A 144 -19.83 9.75 7.19
CA VAL A 144 -20.14 9.69 8.64
C VAL A 144 -20.05 11.08 9.26
N ALA A 145 -18.95 11.80 9.02
CA ALA A 145 -18.73 13.13 9.57
C ALA A 145 -19.78 14.13 9.09
N LEU A 146 -20.02 14.21 7.79
CA LEU A 146 -21.01 15.14 7.20
C LEU A 146 -22.44 14.84 7.67
N SER A 147 -22.81 13.58 7.81
CA SER A 147 -24.12 13.15 8.31
C SER A 147 -24.35 13.52 9.78
N SER A 148 -23.28 13.67 10.57
CA SER A 148 -23.36 14.06 11.98
C SER A 148 -23.64 15.55 12.16
N GLY A 149 -23.29 16.40 11.19
CA GLY A 149 -23.40 17.86 11.30
C GLY A 149 -22.49 18.47 12.36
N ARG A 150 -21.34 17.86 12.63
CA ARG A 150 -20.36 18.22 13.68
C ARG A 150 -20.77 17.90 15.11
N ASP A 151 -21.86 17.20 15.29
CA ASP A 151 -22.28 16.67 16.59
C ASP A 151 -21.51 15.37 16.88
N TYR A 152 -20.71 15.34 17.96
CA TYR A 152 -19.86 14.19 18.29
C TYR A 152 -20.68 12.97 18.73
N ASP A 153 -21.77 13.12 19.49
CA ASP A 153 -22.59 11.99 19.92
C ASP A 153 -23.30 11.36 18.73
N LYS A 154 -23.81 12.21 17.84
CA LYS A 154 -24.39 11.78 16.57
C LYS A 154 -23.36 11.14 15.66
N PHE A 155 -22.11 11.64 15.66
CA PHE A 155 -21.01 11.05 14.87
C PHE A 155 -20.80 9.58 15.27
N TRP A 156 -20.59 9.31 16.55
CA TRP A 156 -20.33 7.95 17.00
C TRP A 156 -21.50 7.01 16.74
N LYS A 157 -22.73 7.46 16.94
CA LYS A 157 -23.93 6.68 16.63
C LYS A 157 -24.01 6.31 15.14
N ILE A 158 -23.83 7.29 14.24
CA ILE A 158 -23.85 7.03 12.79
C ILE A 158 -22.66 6.14 12.40
N PHE A 159 -21.51 6.33 13.04
CA PHE A 159 -20.33 5.51 12.78
C PHE A 159 -20.60 4.04 13.10
N ASP A 160 -21.18 3.75 14.26
CA ASP A 160 -21.57 2.38 14.63
C ASP A 160 -22.59 1.79 13.65
N GLU A 161 -23.60 2.55 13.24
CA GLU A 161 -24.58 2.12 12.23
C GLU A 161 -23.89 1.77 10.88
N ARG A 162 -22.92 2.57 10.44
CA ARG A 162 -22.16 2.30 9.20
C ARG A 162 -21.20 1.14 9.35
N LEU A 163 -20.56 0.98 10.50
CA LEU A 163 -19.70 -0.17 10.81
C LEU A 163 -20.52 -1.47 10.78
N GLU A 164 -21.72 -1.47 11.34
CA GLU A 164 -22.59 -2.66 11.29
C GLU A 164 -23.00 -3.00 9.85
N LEU A 165 -23.30 -2.01 9.00
CA LEU A 165 -23.55 -2.25 7.57
C LEU A 165 -22.31 -2.83 6.86
N CYS A 166 -21.10 -2.37 7.19
CA CYS A 166 -19.88 -2.95 6.67
C CYS A 166 -19.69 -4.40 7.14
N HIS A 167 -19.95 -4.67 8.40
CA HIS A 167 -19.94 -6.01 9.00
C HIS A 167 -20.84 -6.98 8.25
N GLN A 168 -22.11 -6.62 8.07
CA GLN A 168 -23.08 -7.42 7.31
C GLN A 168 -22.63 -7.66 5.87
N GLY A 169 -22.11 -6.63 5.22
CA GLY A 169 -21.58 -6.76 3.88
C GLY A 169 -20.35 -7.68 3.80
N LEU A 170 -19.44 -7.64 4.78
CA LEU A 170 -18.30 -8.56 4.86
C LEU A 170 -18.77 -10.00 5.11
N LEU A 171 -19.74 -10.20 5.98
CA LEU A 171 -20.36 -11.52 6.19
C LEU A 171 -21.02 -12.04 4.92
N CYS A 172 -21.72 -11.19 4.17
CA CYS A 172 -22.31 -11.57 2.88
C CYS A 172 -21.24 -12.05 1.88
N ARG A 173 -20.06 -11.38 1.84
CA ARG A 173 -18.92 -11.84 1.03
C ARG A 173 -18.37 -13.19 1.49
N HIS A 174 -18.23 -13.37 2.79
CA HIS A 174 -17.79 -14.62 3.39
C HIS A 174 -18.75 -15.78 3.05
N GLU A 175 -20.05 -15.59 3.29
CA GLU A 175 -21.08 -16.59 2.99
C GLU A 175 -21.10 -16.99 1.50
N ARG A 176 -20.76 -16.05 0.61
CA ARG A 176 -20.68 -16.30 -0.83
C ARG A 176 -19.54 -17.26 -1.22
N LEU A 177 -18.53 -17.41 -0.39
CA LEU A 177 -17.41 -18.32 -0.62
C LEU A 177 -17.68 -19.74 -0.09
N LYS A 178 -18.59 -19.89 0.87
CA LYS A 178 -18.92 -21.20 1.45
C LYS A 178 -19.44 -22.17 0.41
N GLY A 179 -19.03 -23.42 0.55
CA GLY A 179 -19.41 -24.48 -0.38
C GLY A 179 -18.70 -24.42 -1.74
N THR A 180 -17.79 -23.45 -1.96
CA THR A 180 -16.98 -23.42 -3.18
C THR A 180 -16.09 -24.64 -3.22
N LEU A 181 -16.19 -25.44 -4.28
CA LEU A 181 -15.36 -26.63 -4.46
C LEU A 181 -13.95 -26.26 -4.96
N SER A 182 -12.97 -27.02 -4.58
CA SER A 182 -11.59 -26.85 -5.03
C SER A 182 -11.43 -26.90 -6.55
N ASP A 183 -12.38 -27.51 -7.25
CA ASP A 183 -12.46 -27.59 -8.72
C ASP A 183 -12.79 -26.25 -9.37
N ALA A 184 -13.34 -25.28 -8.63
CA ALA A 184 -13.68 -23.97 -9.18
C ALA A 184 -12.45 -23.20 -9.68
N ALA A 185 -11.30 -23.41 -9.02
CA ALA A 185 -10.01 -22.82 -9.41
C ALA A 185 -8.86 -23.76 -8.97
N PRO A 186 -8.58 -24.84 -9.70
CA PRO A 186 -7.63 -25.87 -9.29
C PRO A 186 -6.23 -25.33 -8.99
N ILE A 187 -5.72 -24.37 -9.75
CA ILE A 187 -4.41 -23.75 -9.52
C ILE A 187 -4.34 -23.12 -8.13
N LEU A 188 -5.42 -22.46 -7.70
CA LEU A 188 -5.49 -21.82 -6.40
C LEU A 188 -5.64 -22.85 -5.26
N TRP A 189 -6.56 -23.78 -5.41
CA TRP A 189 -7.02 -24.61 -4.30
C TRP A 189 -6.41 -26.00 -4.23
N GLN A 190 -5.99 -26.59 -5.37
CA GLN A 190 -5.46 -27.95 -5.42
C GLN A 190 -3.94 -28.00 -5.60
N TYR A 191 -3.37 -27.08 -6.42
CA TYR A 191 -1.97 -27.14 -6.84
C TYR A 191 -1.03 -26.20 -6.05
N GLY A 192 -1.51 -25.57 -4.99
CA GLY A 192 -0.67 -24.95 -3.97
C GLY A 192 -0.45 -23.45 -4.09
N ALA A 193 -1.14 -22.74 -4.99
CA ALA A 193 -1.04 -21.27 -4.98
C ALA A 193 -1.61 -20.67 -3.69
N LEU A 194 -2.77 -21.19 -3.21
CA LEU A 194 -3.36 -20.80 -1.93
C LEU A 194 -3.53 -21.99 -0.97
N ALA A 195 -3.79 -23.19 -1.48
CA ALA A 195 -3.98 -24.40 -0.70
C ALA A 195 -3.62 -25.65 -1.52
N ARG A 196 -3.63 -26.82 -0.87
CA ARG A 196 -3.46 -28.14 -1.50
C ARG A 196 -4.60 -29.04 -1.08
N LEU A 197 -5.82 -28.66 -1.45
CA LEU A 197 -7.02 -29.45 -1.17
C LEU A 197 -7.16 -30.59 -2.16
N PRO A 198 -7.72 -31.73 -1.76
CA PRO A 198 -8.19 -32.76 -2.68
C PRO A 198 -9.21 -32.22 -3.68
N LYS A 199 -9.31 -32.87 -4.83
CA LYS A 199 -10.32 -32.56 -5.83
C LYS A 199 -11.74 -32.74 -5.25
N GLY A 200 -12.61 -31.76 -5.47
CA GLY A 200 -14.00 -31.79 -5.00
C GLY A 200 -14.20 -31.43 -3.53
N GLU A 201 -13.12 -31.11 -2.80
CA GLU A 201 -13.24 -30.67 -1.41
C GLU A 201 -13.68 -29.20 -1.33
N PRO A 202 -14.67 -28.86 -0.44
CA PRO A 202 -15.03 -27.47 -0.18
C PRO A 202 -13.89 -26.68 0.48
N ILE A 203 -13.77 -25.38 0.15
CA ILE A 203 -12.73 -24.51 0.74
C ILE A 203 -13.09 -24.00 2.14
N ASP A 204 -14.22 -24.41 2.70
CA ASP A 204 -14.82 -23.87 3.92
C ASP A 204 -13.86 -23.82 5.10
N LYS A 205 -13.04 -24.85 5.29
CA LYS A 205 -12.03 -24.89 6.37
C LYS A 205 -10.98 -23.79 6.28
N LEU A 206 -10.79 -23.20 5.10
CA LEU A 206 -9.83 -22.12 4.86
C LEU A 206 -10.43 -20.74 5.15
N LEU A 207 -11.74 -20.65 5.40
CA LEU A 207 -12.43 -19.38 5.62
C LEU A 207 -12.43 -18.93 7.08
N TYR A 208 -12.02 -19.80 8.00
CA TYR A 208 -12.08 -19.61 9.45
C TYR A 208 -10.71 -19.73 10.11
N GLY A 209 -10.64 -19.39 11.41
CA GLY A 209 -9.48 -19.61 12.25
C GLY A 209 -8.23 -18.81 11.89
N GLY A 210 -8.34 -17.83 10.99
CA GLY A 210 -7.22 -16.98 10.57
C GLY A 210 -6.43 -17.49 9.38
N TYR A 211 -6.77 -18.64 8.77
CA TYR A 211 -6.12 -19.07 7.53
C TYR A 211 -6.27 -18.02 6.41
N SER A 212 -7.44 -17.45 6.29
CA SER A 212 -7.72 -16.29 5.45
C SER A 212 -8.20 -15.11 6.28
N THR A 213 -8.08 -13.92 5.75
CA THR A 213 -8.55 -12.67 6.36
C THR A 213 -9.71 -12.10 5.55
N ILE A 214 -10.48 -11.22 6.18
CA ILE A 214 -11.46 -10.35 5.50
C ILE A 214 -11.29 -8.93 6.03
N SER A 215 -11.35 -7.93 5.16
CA SER A 215 -10.85 -6.60 5.52
C SER A 215 -11.95 -5.54 5.54
N LEU A 216 -11.96 -4.77 6.63
CA LEU A 216 -12.63 -3.49 6.70
C LEU A 216 -11.68 -2.42 6.16
N GLY A 217 -11.99 -1.85 5.00
CA GLY A 217 -11.29 -0.70 4.44
C GLY A 217 -11.85 0.62 4.94
N TYR A 218 -11.11 1.69 4.82
CA TYR A 218 -11.56 3.05 5.17
C TYR A 218 -10.95 4.11 4.25
N ALA A 219 -11.65 5.24 4.14
CA ALA A 219 -11.26 6.37 3.30
C ALA A 219 -11.65 7.71 3.92
N GLY A 220 -10.86 8.74 3.65
CA GLY A 220 -11.19 10.12 3.98
C GLY A 220 -11.03 10.47 5.46
N LEU A 221 -10.02 9.90 6.14
CA LEU A 221 -9.75 10.24 7.53
C LEU A 221 -9.41 11.73 7.68
N TYR A 222 -8.62 12.28 6.75
CA TYR A 222 -8.28 13.70 6.74
C TYR A 222 -9.52 14.59 6.70
N GLU A 223 -10.39 14.40 5.71
CA GLU A 223 -11.59 15.21 5.55
C GLU A 223 -12.59 15.02 6.69
N CYS A 224 -12.69 13.80 7.22
CA CYS A 224 -13.50 13.48 8.39
C CYS A 224 -13.05 14.30 9.61
N VAL A 225 -11.77 14.26 9.94
CA VAL A 225 -11.20 14.98 11.08
C VAL A 225 -11.32 16.49 10.86
N LYS A 226 -10.97 16.97 9.68
CA LYS A 226 -11.06 18.39 9.33
C LYS A 226 -12.48 18.94 9.44
N TYR A 227 -13.48 18.18 9.01
CA TYR A 227 -14.87 18.60 9.15
C TYR A 227 -15.30 18.66 10.62
N MET A 228 -14.96 17.65 11.41
CA MET A 228 -15.36 17.57 12.82
C MET A 228 -14.66 18.60 13.71
N THR A 229 -13.36 18.80 13.50
CA THR A 229 -12.50 19.61 14.40
C THR A 229 -12.17 21.00 13.85
N GLY A 230 -12.31 21.21 12.55
CA GLY A 230 -11.86 22.42 11.85
C GLY A 230 -10.36 22.40 11.50
N LYS A 231 -9.62 21.37 11.89
CA LYS A 231 -8.16 21.24 11.71
C LYS A 231 -7.79 19.96 10.96
N SER A 232 -6.61 19.93 10.35
CA SER A 232 -6.04 18.71 9.79
C SER A 232 -5.78 17.68 10.89
N HIS A 233 -5.80 16.39 10.53
CA HIS A 233 -5.41 15.32 11.46
C HIS A 233 -3.91 15.33 11.80
N THR A 234 -3.10 16.13 11.09
CA THR A 234 -1.70 16.40 11.43
C THR A 234 -1.53 17.39 12.58
N ASP A 235 -2.58 18.16 12.90
CA ASP A 235 -2.59 19.09 14.04
C ASP A 235 -2.67 18.31 15.35
N GLU A 236 -1.83 18.70 16.34
CA GLU A 236 -1.73 18.02 17.63
C GLU A 236 -3.06 17.94 18.40
N GLU A 237 -3.94 18.95 18.25
CA GLU A 237 -5.25 18.97 18.91
C GLU A 237 -6.28 18.06 18.19
N ALA A 238 -6.14 17.85 16.88
CA ALA A 238 -7.05 17.04 16.08
C ALA A 238 -6.61 15.57 15.99
N LYS A 239 -5.32 15.29 16.08
CA LYS A 239 -4.74 13.94 16.01
C LYS A 239 -5.37 12.92 16.96
N PRO A 240 -5.65 13.26 18.26
CA PRO A 240 -6.30 12.33 19.17
C PRO A 240 -7.66 11.84 18.69
N PHE A 241 -8.45 12.70 18.02
CA PHE A 241 -9.72 12.28 17.42
C PHE A 241 -9.50 11.32 16.27
N ALA A 242 -8.52 11.57 15.40
CA ALA A 242 -8.16 10.67 14.30
C ALA A 242 -7.76 9.27 14.82
N LEU A 243 -6.90 9.22 15.84
CA LEU A 243 -6.47 7.96 16.47
C LEU A 243 -7.64 7.22 17.12
N LYS A 244 -8.58 7.95 17.76
CA LYS A 244 -9.79 7.36 18.34
C LYS A 244 -10.70 6.75 17.27
N VAL A 245 -10.85 7.38 16.11
CA VAL A 245 -11.60 6.84 14.95
C VAL A 245 -10.96 5.54 14.48
N MET A 246 -9.64 5.50 14.33
CA MET A 246 -8.91 4.31 13.92
C MET A 246 -9.03 3.17 14.94
N GLN A 247 -8.88 3.48 16.22
CA GLN A 247 -9.00 2.50 17.30
C GLN A 247 -10.40 1.90 17.35
N HIS A 248 -11.44 2.71 17.18
CA HIS A 248 -12.83 2.26 17.15
C HIS A 248 -13.09 1.22 16.06
N MET A 249 -12.55 1.45 14.85
CA MET A 249 -12.62 0.46 13.75
C MET A 249 -11.86 -0.83 14.08
N ASN A 250 -10.70 -0.74 14.72
CA ASN A 250 -9.95 -1.92 15.14
C ASN A 250 -10.69 -2.72 16.20
N ASP A 251 -11.33 -2.06 17.15
CA ASP A 251 -12.08 -2.72 18.22
C ASP A 251 -13.33 -3.41 17.65
N ALA A 252 -14.00 -2.80 16.66
CA ALA A 252 -15.06 -3.45 15.90
C ALA A 252 -14.56 -4.74 15.21
N CYS A 253 -13.46 -4.68 14.49
CA CYS A 253 -12.85 -5.86 13.85
C CYS A 253 -12.51 -6.97 14.85
N LYS A 254 -11.95 -6.62 16.02
CA LYS A 254 -11.67 -7.58 17.09
C LYS A 254 -12.94 -8.23 17.65
N GLY A 255 -13.99 -7.45 17.85
CA GLY A 255 -15.30 -7.94 18.29
C GLY A 255 -15.91 -8.94 17.28
N TRP A 256 -15.90 -8.60 16.00
CA TRP A 256 -16.40 -9.46 14.93
C TRP A 256 -15.58 -10.76 14.81
N LYS A 257 -14.25 -10.67 14.94
CA LYS A 257 -13.38 -11.85 14.95
C LYS A 257 -13.75 -12.80 16.11
N ALA A 258 -13.95 -12.28 17.31
CA ALA A 258 -14.34 -13.08 18.46
C ALA A 258 -15.71 -13.74 18.28
N MET A 259 -16.64 -13.04 17.62
CA MET A 259 -18.01 -13.50 17.40
C MET A 259 -18.10 -14.61 16.34
N HIS A 260 -17.34 -14.52 15.26
CA HIS A 260 -17.50 -15.36 14.07
C HIS A 260 -16.36 -16.34 13.80
N ASN A 261 -15.25 -16.26 14.53
CA ASN A 261 -14.03 -17.01 14.23
C ASN A 261 -13.50 -16.75 12.80
N ILE A 262 -13.78 -15.57 12.26
CA ILE A 262 -13.29 -15.07 10.97
C ILE A 262 -12.29 -13.97 11.25
N ASP A 263 -11.19 -13.92 10.52
CA ASP A 263 -10.12 -12.98 10.79
C ASP A 263 -10.36 -11.63 10.13
N PHE A 264 -11.19 -10.79 10.78
CA PHE A 264 -11.41 -9.41 10.37
C PHE A 264 -10.20 -8.53 10.70
N SER A 265 -9.81 -7.66 9.76
CA SER A 265 -8.72 -6.72 9.98
C SER A 265 -8.97 -5.37 9.32
N LEU A 266 -8.48 -4.30 9.95
CA LEU A 266 -8.54 -2.96 9.41
C LEU A 266 -7.48 -2.77 8.33
N TYR A 267 -7.88 -2.25 7.17
CA TYR A 267 -7.07 -2.16 5.97
C TYR A 267 -7.07 -0.75 5.39
N GLY A 268 -5.90 -0.15 5.25
CA GLY A 268 -5.70 1.09 4.50
C GLY A 268 -5.89 0.84 2.99
N THR A 269 -7.13 0.76 2.54
CA THR A 269 -7.53 0.33 1.20
C THR A 269 -6.89 1.18 0.10
N PRO A 270 -6.34 0.58 -0.97
CA PRO A 270 -5.94 1.32 -2.17
C PRO A 270 -7.20 1.71 -2.96
N LEU A 271 -7.61 2.94 -2.84
CA LEU A 271 -8.93 3.38 -3.29
C LEU A 271 -9.00 3.79 -4.75
N GLU A 272 -8.05 3.52 -5.58
CA GLU A 272 -8.01 3.80 -7.02
C GLU A 272 -9.13 4.74 -7.53
N SER A 273 -10.13 4.22 -8.25
CA SER A 273 -11.29 5.00 -8.71
C SER A 273 -12.34 5.29 -7.62
N THR A 274 -12.25 4.62 -6.46
CA THR A 274 -13.24 4.76 -5.38
C THR A 274 -13.17 6.13 -4.71
N THR A 275 -12.01 6.76 -4.65
CA THR A 275 -11.85 8.13 -4.13
C THR A 275 -12.68 9.12 -4.93
N TYR A 276 -12.67 9.02 -6.26
CA TYR A 276 -13.50 9.82 -7.16
C TYR A 276 -15.00 9.52 -6.96
N LYS A 277 -15.35 8.23 -6.94
CA LYS A 277 -16.75 7.82 -6.74
C LYS A 277 -17.31 8.36 -5.42
N PHE A 278 -16.56 8.23 -4.34
CA PHE A 278 -16.97 8.75 -3.03
C PHE A 278 -17.10 10.27 -3.06
N ALA A 279 -16.15 11.00 -3.65
CA ALA A 279 -16.24 12.45 -3.79
C ALA A 279 -17.51 12.87 -4.52
N LYS A 280 -17.85 12.24 -5.66
CA LYS A 280 -19.08 12.51 -6.40
C LYS A 280 -20.35 12.22 -5.60
N CYS A 281 -20.38 11.10 -4.86
CA CYS A 281 -21.52 10.78 -3.99
C CYS A 281 -21.70 11.83 -2.88
N LEU A 282 -20.59 12.27 -2.27
CA LEU A 282 -20.61 13.31 -1.23
C LEU A 282 -21.08 14.66 -1.78
N GLN A 283 -20.58 15.08 -2.96
CA GLN A 283 -21.02 16.30 -3.63
C GLN A 283 -22.52 16.28 -3.94
N ASN A 284 -23.03 15.16 -4.44
CA ASN A 284 -24.44 15.02 -4.76
C ASN A 284 -25.33 15.06 -3.50
N ARG A 285 -24.84 14.54 -2.37
CA ARG A 285 -25.62 14.44 -1.12
C ARG A 285 -25.52 15.69 -0.24
N PHE A 286 -24.35 16.29 -0.16
CA PHE A 286 -24.05 17.36 0.80
C PHE A 286 -23.65 18.69 0.14
N GLY A 287 -23.50 18.72 -1.20
CA GLY A 287 -23.01 19.89 -1.94
C GLY A 287 -21.49 20.05 -1.86
N MET A 288 -21.04 21.19 -2.36
CA MET A 288 -19.63 21.59 -2.38
C MET A 288 -19.28 22.29 -1.06
N ILE A 289 -18.45 21.66 -0.25
CA ILE A 289 -17.97 22.18 1.04
C ILE A 289 -16.48 22.45 0.90
N PRO A 290 -16.02 23.72 1.02
CA PRO A 290 -14.60 24.07 0.84
C PRO A 290 -13.68 23.27 1.78
N GLY A 291 -12.63 22.67 1.18
CA GLY A 291 -11.64 21.87 1.87
C GLY A 291 -12.11 20.47 2.32
N ILE A 292 -13.35 20.06 1.98
CA ILE A 292 -13.93 18.75 2.34
C ILE A 292 -14.44 18.02 1.08
N THR A 293 -15.38 18.61 0.33
CA THR A 293 -15.98 17.97 -0.85
C THR A 293 -15.72 18.74 -2.15
N ASP A 294 -14.90 19.78 -2.12
CA ASP A 294 -14.58 20.65 -3.25
C ASP A 294 -13.58 20.05 -4.25
N LYS A 295 -13.04 18.87 -3.98
CA LYS A 295 -12.15 18.13 -4.87
C LYS A 295 -12.89 17.00 -5.58
N SER A 296 -12.34 16.53 -6.70
CA SER A 296 -12.83 15.34 -7.41
C SER A 296 -12.43 14.00 -6.77
N TYR A 297 -11.81 14.06 -5.60
CA TYR A 297 -11.36 12.91 -4.82
C TYR A 297 -11.51 13.19 -3.33
N ILE A 298 -11.42 12.15 -2.51
CA ILE A 298 -11.17 12.22 -1.06
C ILE A 298 -9.82 11.58 -0.76
N THR A 299 -9.22 11.93 0.37
CA THR A 299 -7.91 11.40 0.76
C THR A 299 -7.98 9.90 1.00
N ASN A 300 -7.00 9.18 0.49
CA ASN A 300 -6.88 7.74 0.65
C ASN A 300 -6.54 7.41 2.11
N SER A 301 -7.30 6.48 2.71
CA SER A 301 -7.09 5.97 4.07
C SER A 301 -6.70 7.06 5.10
N TYR A 302 -5.52 6.95 5.72
CA TYR A 302 -5.00 7.87 6.75
C TYR A 302 -4.02 8.92 6.22
N HIS A 303 -3.70 8.90 4.93
CA HIS A 303 -2.61 9.73 4.40
C HIS A 303 -2.75 11.21 4.70
N VAL A 304 -1.62 11.86 4.90
CA VAL A 304 -1.55 13.33 4.93
C VAL A 304 -2.01 13.86 3.57
N HIS A 305 -2.88 14.87 3.60
CA HIS A 305 -3.42 15.46 2.39
C HIS A 305 -2.29 16.08 1.55
N VAL A 306 -2.36 15.90 0.23
CA VAL A 306 -1.30 16.31 -0.72
C VAL A 306 -0.99 17.80 -0.73
N SER A 307 -1.91 18.66 -0.27
CA SER A 307 -1.69 20.09 -0.17
C SER A 307 -1.03 20.55 1.13
N GLU A 308 -0.75 19.64 2.07
CA GLU A 308 -0.14 20.03 3.34
C GLU A 308 1.38 20.18 3.18
N PRO A 309 1.95 21.30 3.61
CA PRO A 309 3.38 21.53 3.57
C PRO A 309 4.06 20.76 4.70
N ILE A 310 4.40 19.51 4.44
CA ILE A 310 5.06 18.61 5.39
C ILE A 310 6.30 18.00 4.74
N ASP A 311 7.40 17.92 5.48
CA ASP A 311 8.59 17.22 5.00
C ASP A 311 8.43 15.69 5.08
N ALA A 312 9.30 14.98 4.36
CA ALA A 312 9.24 13.54 4.23
C ALA A 312 9.36 12.79 5.57
N PHE A 313 10.26 13.23 6.44
CA PHE A 313 10.52 12.56 7.71
C PHE A 313 9.37 12.77 8.69
N THR A 314 8.89 14.00 8.81
CA THR A 314 7.72 14.34 9.64
C THR A 314 6.47 13.60 9.16
N LYS A 315 6.28 13.52 7.83
CA LYS A 315 5.16 12.76 7.24
C LYS A 315 5.23 11.28 7.58
N LEU A 316 6.38 10.64 7.38
CA LEU A 316 6.56 9.22 7.69
C LEU A 316 6.41 8.94 9.19
N GLN A 317 6.94 9.80 10.04
CA GLN A 317 6.78 9.70 11.51
C GLN A 317 5.30 9.80 11.91
N PHE A 318 4.57 10.75 11.37
CA PHE A 318 3.14 10.91 11.61
C PHE A 318 2.35 9.68 11.13
N GLU A 319 2.56 9.26 9.88
CA GLU A 319 1.82 8.16 9.28
C GLU A 319 2.15 6.79 9.91
N SER A 320 3.31 6.64 10.55
CA SER A 320 3.71 5.38 11.20
C SER A 320 2.71 4.92 12.26
N GLU A 321 2.16 5.84 13.05
CA GLU A 321 1.16 5.53 14.09
C GLU A 321 -0.14 4.99 13.48
N PHE A 322 -0.57 5.54 12.36
CA PHE A 322 -1.78 5.10 11.65
C PHE A 322 -1.56 3.79 10.90
N GLN A 323 -0.35 3.57 10.40
CA GLN A 323 0.02 2.32 9.75
C GLN A 323 -0.03 1.15 10.74
N GLN A 324 0.44 1.35 11.97
CA GLN A 324 0.33 0.37 13.07
C GLN A 324 -1.12 0.02 13.40
N LEU A 325 -2.03 0.98 13.26
CA LEU A 325 -3.47 0.78 13.47
C LEU A 325 -4.18 0.17 12.26
N SER A 326 -3.46 -0.17 11.20
CA SER A 326 -4.00 -0.81 9.99
C SER A 326 -3.37 -2.20 9.78
N PRO A 327 -3.65 -3.19 10.66
CA PRO A 327 -2.99 -4.50 10.63
C PRO A 327 -3.31 -5.31 9.37
N GLY A 328 -4.40 -5.04 8.67
CA GLY A 328 -4.74 -5.65 7.38
C GLY A 328 -3.91 -5.12 6.20
N GLY A 329 -3.04 -4.14 6.47
CA GLY A 329 -2.11 -3.58 5.51
C GLY A 329 -2.32 -2.09 5.26
N ALA A 330 -1.22 -1.44 5.04
CA ALA A 330 -1.14 -0.03 4.65
C ALA A 330 0.23 0.26 4.05
N ILE A 331 0.37 1.37 3.37
CA ILE A 331 1.62 1.86 2.79
C ILE A 331 1.66 3.38 2.89
N SER A 332 2.84 3.93 3.10
CA SER A 332 3.06 5.37 3.07
C SER A 332 3.85 5.77 1.83
N TYR A 333 3.56 6.93 1.28
CA TYR A 333 4.19 7.47 0.08
C TYR A 333 4.94 8.74 0.42
N VAL A 334 6.12 8.89 -0.16
CA VAL A 334 6.91 10.12 -0.09
C VAL A 334 7.18 10.61 -1.50
N GLU A 335 6.69 11.81 -1.81
CA GLU A 335 7.02 12.49 -3.05
C GLU A 335 8.37 13.18 -2.90
N VAL A 336 9.32 12.86 -3.77
CA VAL A 336 10.66 13.43 -3.78
C VAL A 336 11.02 13.94 -5.17
N PRO A 337 11.91 14.95 -5.29
CA PRO A 337 12.38 15.40 -6.59
C PRO A 337 13.20 14.32 -7.30
N ASN A 338 13.80 14.66 -8.44
CA ASN A 338 14.79 13.77 -9.07
C ASN A 338 16.00 13.60 -8.14
N MET A 339 16.16 12.37 -7.62
CA MET A 339 17.17 12.02 -6.62
C MET A 339 18.42 11.36 -7.23
N GLN A 340 18.53 11.25 -8.55
CA GLN A 340 19.64 10.55 -9.20
C GLN A 340 21.02 11.14 -8.85
N GLN A 341 21.07 12.43 -8.54
CA GLN A 341 22.31 13.14 -8.14
C GLN A 341 22.49 13.21 -6.61
N ASN A 342 21.54 12.68 -5.82
CA ASN A 342 21.60 12.72 -4.36
C ASN A 342 21.12 11.39 -3.74
N ILE A 343 21.89 10.35 -4.01
CA ILE A 343 21.59 8.99 -3.50
C ILE A 343 21.68 8.93 -1.97
N ASP A 344 22.55 9.74 -1.36
CA ASP A 344 22.71 9.76 0.09
C ASP A 344 21.41 10.18 0.80
N ALA A 345 20.67 11.15 0.26
CA ALA A 345 19.36 11.50 0.81
C ALA A 345 18.32 10.37 0.67
N VAL A 346 18.40 9.55 -0.38
CA VAL A 346 17.56 8.35 -0.49
C VAL A 346 17.92 7.34 0.58
N LEU A 347 19.22 7.15 0.83
CA LEU A 347 19.73 6.23 1.87
C LEU A 347 19.33 6.69 3.28
N GLU A 348 19.33 8.00 3.56
CA GLU A 348 18.83 8.55 4.81
C GLU A 348 17.33 8.26 5.00
N LEU A 349 16.52 8.43 3.96
CA LEU A 349 15.10 8.06 3.99
C LEU A 349 14.90 6.56 4.21
N MET A 350 15.69 5.70 3.57
CA MET A 350 15.63 4.26 3.78
C MET A 350 15.99 3.87 5.22
N GLN A 351 17.02 4.50 5.80
CA GLN A 351 17.38 4.32 7.20
C GLN A 351 16.23 4.75 8.12
N PHE A 352 15.59 5.88 7.83
CA PHE A 352 14.46 6.36 8.58
C PHE A 352 13.25 5.41 8.48
N ILE A 353 12.97 4.88 7.28
CA ILE A 353 11.92 3.86 7.07
C ILE A 353 12.20 2.65 7.95
N TYR A 354 13.43 2.11 7.92
CA TYR A 354 13.81 0.97 8.75
C TYR A 354 13.52 1.18 10.23
N ASP A 355 13.83 2.35 10.75
CA ASP A 355 13.69 2.64 12.18
C ASP A 355 12.27 3.00 12.62
N ASN A 356 11.40 3.50 11.72
CA ASN A 356 10.16 4.15 12.13
C ASN A 356 8.88 3.61 11.50
N ILE A 357 8.88 3.10 10.27
CA ILE A 357 7.66 2.73 9.56
C ILE A 357 7.79 1.39 8.85
N MET A 358 6.72 0.59 8.88
CA MET A 358 6.77 -0.77 8.37
C MET A 358 6.90 -0.85 6.85
N TYR A 359 6.15 -0.02 6.10
CA TYR A 359 6.10 -0.10 4.64
C TYR A 359 5.96 1.28 4.01
N ALA A 360 6.91 1.64 3.15
CA ALA A 360 6.92 2.91 2.46
C ALA A 360 7.44 2.80 1.01
N GLU A 361 7.02 3.76 0.19
CA GLU A 361 7.43 3.94 -1.20
C GLU A 361 7.94 5.36 -1.43
N LEU A 362 8.95 5.51 -2.28
CA LEU A 362 9.48 6.79 -2.72
C LEU A 362 9.07 7.04 -4.18
N ASN A 363 8.40 8.16 -4.43
CA ASN A 363 7.99 8.60 -5.75
C ASN A 363 8.94 9.68 -6.24
N THR A 364 9.84 9.33 -7.13
CA THR A 364 10.84 10.25 -7.69
C THR A 364 10.37 10.86 -9.00
N LYS A 365 10.82 12.08 -9.31
CA LYS A 365 10.52 12.81 -10.56
C LYS A 365 11.64 12.62 -11.58
N SER A 366 11.85 11.39 -12.03
CA SER A 366 12.96 10.98 -12.93
C SER A 366 12.45 10.48 -14.28
N ASP A 367 11.56 11.26 -14.93
CA ASP A 367 11.14 11.00 -16.30
C ASP A 367 12.27 11.36 -17.28
N TYR A 368 12.20 10.79 -18.48
CA TYR A 368 13.21 11.02 -19.51
C TYR A 368 12.57 11.23 -20.89
N CYS A 369 13.04 12.25 -21.62
CA CYS A 369 12.66 12.48 -23.01
C CYS A 369 13.82 12.17 -23.94
N GLN A 370 13.68 11.18 -24.82
CA GLN A 370 14.73 10.82 -25.76
C GLN A 370 14.95 11.85 -26.86
N CYS A 371 13.94 12.68 -27.17
CA CYS A 371 14.07 13.68 -28.25
C CYS A 371 15.12 14.77 -27.93
N CYS A 372 15.25 15.14 -26.66
CA CYS A 372 16.12 16.24 -26.25
C CYS A 372 17.05 15.89 -25.08
N GLY A 373 17.01 14.67 -24.52
CA GLY A 373 17.80 14.26 -23.38
C GLY A 373 17.35 14.85 -22.04
N TYR A 374 16.16 15.43 -21.96
CA TYR A 374 15.63 15.98 -20.71
C TYR A 374 15.44 14.85 -19.69
N ASP A 375 15.97 15.05 -18.48
CA ASP A 375 15.85 14.17 -17.32
C ASP A 375 15.24 14.98 -16.18
N GLY A 376 13.99 14.69 -15.84
CA GLY A 376 13.21 15.45 -14.86
C GLY A 376 11.72 15.17 -15.02
N GLU A 377 10.87 15.99 -14.40
CA GLU A 377 9.43 15.81 -14.45
C GLU A 377 8.85 16.19 -15.82
N ILE A 378 8.23 15.25 -16.53
CA ILE A 378 7.43 15.49 -17.72
C ILE A 378 6.03 15.93 -17.29
N GLU A 379 5.55 17.02 -17.89
CA GLU A 379 4.30 17.66 -17.50
C GLU A 379 3.08 17.02 -18.13
N ILE A 380 1.94 17.22 -17.49
CA ILE A 380 0.62 16.92 -18.04
C ILE A 380 0.00 18.22 -18.52
N ARG A 381 -0.46 18.26 -19.77
CA ARG A 381 -1.22 19.38 -20.33
C ARG A 381 -2.52 18.90 -20.93
N GLU A 382 -3.49 19.78 -21.00
CA GLU A 382 -4.73 19.55 -21.71
C GLU A 382 -4.57 19.99 -23.17
N ASP A 383 -4.87 19.07 -24.08
CA ASP A 383 -4.87 19.28 -25.52
C ASP A 383 -6.18 18.72 -26.10
N ASP A 384 -7.02 19.60 -26.67
CA ASP A 384 -8.36 19.26 -27.21
C ASP A 384 -9.24 18.44 -26.23
N GLY A 385 -9.25 18.81 -24.94
CA GLY A 385 -10.03 18.14 -23.90
C GLY A 385 -9.46 16.77 -23.47
N LYS A 386 -8.23 16.44 -23.89
CA LYS A 386 -7.51 15.24 -23.49
C LYS A 386 -6.23 15.61 -22.74
N LEU A 387 -5.93 14.84 -21.71
CA LEU A 387 -4.66 14.97 -21.00
C LEU A 387 -3.55 14.29 -21.81
N VAL A 388 -2.45 14.99 -22.05
CA VAL A 388 -1.28 14.50 -22.77
C VAL A 388 -0.01 14.78 -21.98
N TRP A 389 0.99 13.89 -22.12
CA TRP A 389 2.33 14.14 -21.62
C TRP A 389 3.07 15.10 -22.54
N VAL A 390 3.73 16.11 -21.95
CA VAL A 390 4.51 17.09 -22.71
C VAL A 390 5.86 17.28 -22.05
N CYS A 391 6.93 17.08 -22.82
CA CYS A 391 8.27 17.41 -22.36
C CYS A 391 8.41 18.93 -22.21
N PRO A 392 8.76 19.47 -21.03
CA PRO A 392 8.85 20.90 -20.79
C PRO A 392 10.00 21.54 -21.57
N ASN A 393 11.02 20.78 -21.97
CA ASN A 393 12.18 21.30 -22.67
C ASN A 393 11.99 21.40 -24.20
N CYS A 394 11.38 20.39 -24.83
CA CYS A 394 11.26 20.37 -26.30
C CYS A 394 9.83 20.27 -26.83
N GLY A 395 8.83 20.22 -25.96
CA GLY A 395 7.42 20.11 -26.36
C GLY A 395 7.02 18.76 -26.95
N ASN A 396 7.88 17.73 -26.90
CA ASN A 396 7.55 16.40 -27.38
C ASN A 396 6.32 15.84 -26.65
N THR A 397 5.36 15.29 -27.42
CA THR A 397 4.13 14.65 -26.93
C THR A 397 4.07 13.16 -27.29
N ASP A 398 5.05 12.66 -28.06
CA ASP A 398 5.12 11.24 -28.42
C ASP A 398 5.58 10.42 -27.20
N GLN A 399 4.61 9.80 -26.54
CA GLN A 399 4.85 8.98 -25.35
C GLN A 399 5.81 7.80 -25.61
N ALA A 400 5.88 7.29 -26.84
CA ALA A 400 6.80 6.21 -27.19
C ALA A 400 8.27 6.64 -27.16
N LYS A 401 8.53 7.96 -27.17
CA LYS A 401 9.88 8.54 -27.07
C LYS A 401 10.18 9.10 -25.69
N MET A 402 9.40 8.72 -24.68
CA MET A 402 9.57 9.15 -23.30
C MET A 402 9.56 7.95 -22.35
N ASN A 403 10.30 8.07 -21.26
CA ASN A 403 10.05 7.25 -20.07
C ASN A 403 9.28 8.13 -19.07
N VAL A 404 8.01 7.85 -18.89
CA VAL A 404 7.16 8.50 -17.89
C VAL A 404 6.62 7.42 -16.97
N ALA A 405 6.82 7.60 -15.69
CA ALA A 405 6.31 6.66 -14.70
C ALA A 405 5.58 7.41 -13.59
N ARG A 406 4.40 6.95 -13.27
CA ARG A 406 3.58 7.48 -12.17
C ARG A 406 3.04 6.33 -11.34
N ARG A 407 2.96 6.56 -10.05
CA ARG A 407 2.47 5.56 -9.13
C ARG A 407 0.97 5.74 -8.89
N THR A 408 0.25 4.64 -8.90
CA THR A 408 -1.16 4.58 -8.52
C THR A 408 -1.35 3.46 -7.51
N CYS A 409 -1.65 3.80 -6.27
CA CYS A 409 -1.96 2.84 -5.21
C CYS A 409 -0.90 1.75 -4.95
N GLY A 410 0.37 1.99 -5.26
CA GLY A 410 1.47 1.02 -5.12
C GLY A 410 1.83 0.30 -6.41
N TYR A 411 1.19 0.63 -7.53
CA TYR A 411 1.58 0.18 -8.87
C TYR A 411 2.14 1.32 -9.69
N ILE A 412 2.98 1.00 -10.66
CA ILE A 412 3.55 1.97 -11.61
C ILE A 412 2.81 1.84 -12.93
N GLY A 413 2.48 2.97 -13.55
CA GLY A 413 1.87 3.02 -14.86
C GLY A 413 2.22 4.31 -15.59
N THR A 414 2.03 4.29 -16.89
CA THR A 414 2.30 5.45 -17.79
C THR A 414 1.04 6.19 -18.21
N GLN A 415 -0.14 5.67 -17.88
CA GLN A 415 -1.42 6.15 -18.38
C GLN A 415 -2.40 6.57 -17.27
N TYR A 416 -1.96 6.53 -16.01
CA TYR A 416 -2.83 6.82 -14.88
C TYR A 416 -2.58 8.23 -14.36
N TRP A 417 -3.60 9.07 -14.51
CA TRP A 417 -3.64 10.42 -13.99
C TRP A 417 -4.35 10.40 -12.63
N ASN A 418 -3.65 10.69 -11.59
CA ASN A 418 -4.27 10.84 -10.27
C ASN A 418 -4.01 12.25 -9.75
N GLN A 419 -4.99 13.14 -9.92
CA GLN A 419 -4.91 14.54 -9.48
C GLN A 419 -4.67 14.71 -7.98
N GLY A 420 -4.99 13.71 -7.16
CA GLY A 420 -4.71 13.71 -5.73
C GLY A 420 -3.30 13.32 -5.35
N ARG A 421 -2.42 13.08 -6.33
CA ARG A 421 -1.03 12.61 -6.13
C ARG A 421 0.00 13.35 -6.99
N THR A 422 -0.43 14.31 -7.76
CA THR A 422 0.45 15.15 -8.59
C THR A 422 0.79 16.45 -7.91
#